data_4f1444305f9d6182f3778b8d7d0eaa09
#
_entry.id   4f1444305f9d6182f3778b8d7d0eaa09
#
_cell.length_a   1.000
_cell.length_b   1.000
_cell.length_c   1.000
_cell.angle_alpha   90.00
_cell.angle_beta   90.00
_cell.angle_gamma   90.00
#
_symmetry.space_group_name_H-M   'P 1'
#
loop_
_entity.id
_entity.type
_entity.pdbx_description
1 polymer ?
#
loop_
_entity_poly.entity_id
_entity_poly.type
_entity_poly.pdbx_seq_one_letter_code
_entity_poly.pdbx_strand_id
1 'polypeptide(L)'
;MNPATTSARTVVDELVACGVTDAVLCPGSRNAPLAFALHAADAAGRLRLHVRIDERTAGFLALGLALGSGRPVPVATTSGTAAANLLPAVLEAAHAGVPLLAITADRPAELVGTGASQTVAQVGMFGSAVRLAPAVGGTAAQTRAAVGRAVAAAVGLPPGPVHLNLPFREPLTPDGSAEPADTPTAGAPVSATATDLTQPAVGAVAAPTTPGAAAAPDVAEPAGPAGAVWPAGRPGRPWTAVATARVVAARLPLDPTAPTLVIAGPGAPAMDPGVPVVAEPSSAPWPGAVRTGPWLLGTPSLTPAQVVVAGRPTLHRAVARLLADPAVAVYALADERGLPWTDVVGSVRAVGALPPLRPDPEWLRRWATADKAAQAALDEALDTRPVGMQLARALVAALAEGTQLVLGSSNPVRDVALAAAPRDGVVVRSNRGVAGIDGTISTAVGAALAHDGPTVALLGDLTFLHDTTGLVIGPDEARPDLTIVVLDDRGGGIFHLLEQGAPEHAAAFERVFGTPHTVDLAALCAAMGVAHTYAEPSSIAEHLGHPGIRVVQVQAERGGLRATHAALRARVAAAVAT
;
A
#
# COMPACT_ATOMS: atom_id res chain seq x y z
N MET A 1 -20.09 24.58 -24.05
CA MET A 1 -19.68 23.61 -22.97
C MET A 1 -19.98 24.26 -21.64
N ASN A 2 -20.73 23.60 -20.75
CA ASN A 2 -21.09 24.17 -19.44
C ASN A 2 -19.91 24.20 -18.46
N PRO A 3 -19.98 25.02 -17.39
CA PRO A 3 -18.87 25.21 -16.45
C PRO A 3 -18.41 23.91 -15.74
N ALA A 4 -19.33 23.01 -15.37
CA ALA A 4 -18.99 21.75 -14.71
C ALA A 4 -18.19 20.83 -15.64
N THR A 5 -18.62 20.69 -16.90
CA THR A 5 -17.88 19.92 -17.92
C THR A 5 -16.49 20.53 -18.20
N THR A 6 -16.40 21.86 -18.32
CA THR A 6 -15.11 22.56 -18.53
C THR A 6 -14.15 22.34 -17.35
N SER A 7 -14.65 22.47 -16.12
CA SER A 7 -13.84 22.24 -14.91
C SER A 7 -13.33 20.80 -14.83
N ALA A 8 -14.20 19.82 -15.04
CA ALA A 8 -13.83 18.40 -15.01
C ALA A 8 -12.78 18.03 -16.07
N ARG A 9 -12.95 18.50 -17.30
CA ARG A 9 -11.95 18.32 -18.37
C ARG A 9 -10.61 18.96 -18.01
N THR A 10 -10.63 20.18 -17.46
CA THR A 10 -9.40 20.85 -17.00
C THR A 10 -8.67 20.04 -15.94
N VAL A 11 -9.40 19.44 -14.99
CA VAL A 11 -8.83 18.56 -13.96
C VAL A 11 -8.19 17.33 -14.62
N VAL A 12 -8.92 16.61 -15.47
CA VAL A 12 -8.44 15.37 -16.10
C VAL A 12 -7.24 15.65 -17.01
N ASP A 13 -7.28 16.71 -17.80
CA ASP A 13 -6.17 17.11 -18.68
C ASP A 13 -4.90 17.39 -17.89
N GLU A 14 -5.02 18.06 -16.72
CA GLU A 14 -3.86 18.36 -15.90
C GLU A 14 -3.34 17.10 -15.18
N LEU A 15 -4.22 16.18 -14.73
CA LEU A 15 -3.82 14.89 -14.18
C LEU A 15 -2.97 14.09 -15.19
N VAL A 16 -3.44 14.00 -16.44
CA VAL A 16 -2.69 13.33 -17.51
C VAL A 16 -1.36 14.03 -17.78
N ALA A 17 -1.35 15.37 -17.85
CA ALA A 17 -0.12 16.16 -18.02
C ALA A 17 0.88 15.95 -16.85
N CYS A 18 0.39 15.67 -15.64
CA CYS A 18 1.19 15.33 -14.47
C CYS A 18 1.65 13.85 -14.43
N GLY A 19 1.35 13.06 -15.45
CA GLY A 19 1.82 11.67 -15.59
C GLY A 19 0.91 10.61 -14.98
N VAL A 20 -0.36 10.93 -14.73
CA VAL A 20 -1.39 9.95 -14.38
C VAL A 20 -1.69 9.08 -15.60
N THR A 21 -1.59 7.77 -15.45
CA THR A 21 -1.83 6.76 -16.49
C THR A 21 -3.06 5.89 -16.21
N ASP A 22 -3.53 5.88 -14.99
CA ASP A 22 -4.67 5.09 -14.54
C ASP A 22 -5.57 5.93 -13.65
N ALA A 23 -6.87 5.74 -13.75
CA ALA A 23 -7.85 6.39 -12.89
C ALA A 23 -8.96 5.41 -12.51
N VAL A 24 -9.43 5.49 -11.27
CA VAL A 24 -10.56 4.69 -10.77
C VAL A 24 -11.77 5.60 -10.60
N LEU A 25 -12.95 5.11 -10.99
CA LEU A 25 -14.21 5.86 -10.91
C LEU A 25 -15.29 5.01 -10.27
N CYS A 26 -16.02 5.58 -9.30
CA CYS A 26 -17.32 5.08 -8.89
C CYS A 26 -18.43 5.96 -9.46
N PRO A 27 -19.49 5.38 -10.06
CA PRO A 27 -20.54 6.14 -10.69
C PRO A 27 -21.39 6.91 -9.69
N GLY A 28 -21.84 8.10 -10.08
CA GLY A 28 -22.76 8.91 -9.29
C GLY A 28 -23.20 10.17 -10.05
N SER A 29 -24.33 10.74 -9.65
CA SER A 29 -24.88 11.90 -10.38
C SER A 29 -23.98 13.14 -10.26
N ARG A 30 -23.48 13.46 -9.05
CA ARG A 30 -22.70 14.70 -8.85
C ARG A 30 -21.33 14.67 -9.50
N ASN A 31 -20.73 13.48 -9.67
CA ASN A 31 -19.45 13.33 -10.36
C ASN A 31 -19.58 13.03 -11.86
N ALA A 32 -20.78 13.13 -12.45
CA ALA A 32 -20.98 12.92 -13.89
C ALA A 32 -20.03 13.75 -14.76
N PRO A 33 -19.72 15.03 -14.47
CA PRO A 33 -18.73 15.78 -15.24
C PRO A 33 -17.36 15.10 -15.30
N LEU A 34 -16.88 14.56 -14.14
CA LEU A 34 -15.63 13.80 -14.06
C LEU A 34 -15.73 12.47 -14.81
N ALA A 35 -16.85 11.76 -14.69
CA ALA A 35 -17.06 10.49 -15.38
C ALA A 35 -16.96 10.66 -16.91
N PHE A 36 -17.61 11.67 -17.49
CA PHE A 36 -17.51 11.95 -18.91
C PHE A 36 -16.10 12.39 -19.32
N ALA A 37 -15.42 13.19 -18.51
CA ALA A 37 -14.06 13.64 -18.81
C ALA A 37 -13.04 12.49 -18.75
N LEU A 38 -13.14 11.61 -17.76
CA LEU A 38 -12.29 10.42 -17.62
C LEU A 38 -12.55 9.42 -18.76
N HIS A 39 -13.82 9.16 -19.08
CA HIS A 39 -14.18 8.30 -20.21
C HIS A 39 -13.65 8.82 -21.54
N ALA A 40 -13.75 10.13 -21.79
CA ALA A 40 -13.19 10.74 -23.00
C ALA A 40 -11.66 10.63 -23.06
N ALA A 41 -10.98 10.75 -21.93
CA ALA A 41 -9.52 10.58 -21.85
C ALA A 41 -9.10 9.11 -22.09
N ASP A 42 -9.87 8.14 -21.57
CA ASP A 42 -9.68 6.71 -21.80
C ASP A 42 -9.90 6.35 -23.28
N ALA A 43 -11.02 6.76 -23.85
CA ALA A 43 -11.33 6.54 -25.27
C ALA A 43 -10.28 7.15 -26.22
N ALA A 44 -9.60 8.21 -25.79
CA ALA A 44 -8.48 8.83 -26.50
C ALA A 44 -7.12 8.15 -26.22
N GLY A 45 -7.07 7.09 -25.40
CA GLY A 45 -5.85 6.39 -25.03
C GLY A 45 -4.88 7.21 -24.15
N ARG A 46 -5.37 8.26 -23.48
CA ARG A 46 -4.55 9.16 -22.66
C ARG A 46 -4.31 8.65 -21.24
N LEU A 47 -5.23 7.83 -20.73
CA LEU A 47 -5.14 7.07 -19.48
C LEU A 47 -5.98 5.79 -19.60
N ARG A 48 -5.90 4.90 -18.63
CA ARG A 48 -6.81 3.76 -18.47
C ARG A 48 -7.83 4.07 -17.38
N LEU A 49 -9.11 3.91 -17.69
CA LEU A 49 -10.20 4.09 -16.74
C LEU A 49 -10.63 2.73 -16.16
N HIS A 50 -10.79 2.66 -14.84
CA HIS A 50 -11.29 1.49 -14.12
C HIS A 50 -12.56 1.87 -13.36
N VAL A 51 -13.70 1.28 -13.71
CA VAL A 51 -14.98 1.58 -13.06
C VAL A 51 -15.31 0.52 -12.01
N ARG A 52 -15.72 0.94 -10.82
CA ARG A 52 -16.13 0.09 -9.71
C ARG A 52 -17.40 0.62 -9.06
N ILE A 53 -18.22 -0.28 -8.46
CA ILE A 53 -19.49 0.09 -7.81
C ILE A 53 -19.32 0.39 -6.31
N ASP A 54 -18.30 -0.16 -5.65
CA ASP A 54 -18.04 0.01 -4.22
C ASP A 54 -16.82 0.92 -4.03
N GLU A 55 -17.03 2.07 -3.40
CA GLU A 55 -15.99 3.11 -3.24
C GLU A 55 -14.83 2.66 -2.34
N ARG A 56 -15.08 1.80 -1.36
CA ARG A 56 -14.01 1.23 -0.54
C ARG A 56 -13.08 0.37 -1.39
N THR A 57 -13.64 -0.54 -2.18
CA THR A 57 -12.84 -1.38 -3.09
C THR A 57 -12.15 -0.56 -4.18
N ALA A 58 -12.81 0.50 -4.68
CA ALA A 58 -12.23 1.44 -5.64
C ALA A 58 -11.01 2.16 -5.06
N GLY A 59 -11.08 2.59 -3.80
CA GLY A 59 -9.95 3.19 -3.10
C GLY A 59 -8.75 2.26 -2.99
N PHE A 60 -8.98 0.98 -2.63
CA PHE A 60 -7.92 -0.02 -2.55
C PHE A 60 -7.43 -0.50 -3.92
N LEU A 61 -8.27 -0.50 -4.95
CA LEU A 61 -7.83 -0.72 -6.33
C LEU A 61 -6.84 0.36 -6.77
N ALA A 62 -7.18 1.64 -6.51
CA ALA A 62 -6.30 2.76 -6.81
C ALA A 62 -4.98 2.69 -6.00
N LEU A 63 -5.04 2.26 -4.73
CA LEU A 63 -3.86 1.98 -3.92
C LEU A 63 -2.98 0.90 -4.56
N GLY A 64 -3.57 -0.21 -5.00
CA GLY A 64 -2.86 -1.30 -5.68
C GLY A 64 -2.19 -0.87 -6.98
N LEU A 65 -2.91 -0.11 -7.81
CA LEU A 65 -2.37 0.49 -9.04
C LEU A 65 -1.17 1.41 -8.74
N ALA A 66 -1.29 2.26 -7.71
CA ALA A 66 -0.21 3.16 -7.31
C ALA A 66 1.00 2.41 -6.72
N LEU A 67 0.77 1.34 -5.94
CA LEU A 67 1.84 0.46 -5.44
C LEU A 67 2.56 -0.28 -6.56
N GLY A 68 1.82 -0.76 -7.56
CA GLY A 68 2.37 -1.48 -8.72
C GLY A 68 3.18 -0.57 -9.64
N SER A 69 2.59 0.55 -10.04
CA SER A 69 3.18 1.48 -11.02
C SER A 69 4.19 2.48 -10.44
N GLY A 70 4.15 2.74 -9.12
CA GLY A 70 4.89 3.84 -8.49
C GLY A 70 4.40 5.24 -8.89
N ARG A 71 3.22 5.36 -9.54
CA ARG A 71 2.64 6.60 -10.06
C ARG A 71 1.45 7.05 -9.23
N PRO A 72 1.11 8.35 -9.25
CA PRO A 72 -0.11 8.84 -8.60
C PRO A 72 -1.36 8.31 -9.32
N VAL A 73 -2.31 7.77 -8.54
CA VAL A 73 -3.56 7.23 -9.07
C VAL A 73 -4.76 7.95 -8.44
N PRO A 74 -5.60 8.62 -9.23
CA PRO A 74 -6.86 9.20 -8.75
C PRO A 74 -7.95 8.15 -8.59
N VAL A 75 -8.76 8.32 -7.53
CA VAL A 75 -10.05 7.65 -7.36
C VAL A 75 -11.14 8.70 -7.23
N ALA A 76 -12.08 8.69 -8.18
CA ALA A 76 -13.15 9.67 -8.29
C ALA A 76 -14.47 9.10 -7.78
N THR A 77 -15.14 9.81 -6.86
CA THR A 77 -16.43 9.42 -6.29
C THR A 77 -17.42 10.56 -6.30
N THR A 78 -18.69 10.23 -6.14
CA THR A 78 -19.72 11.21 -5.84
C THR A 78 -19.62 11.69 -4.39
N SER A 79 -20.56 12.49 -3.94
CA SER A 79 -20.58 13.10 -2.60
C SER A 79 -21.18 12.18 -1.53
N GLY A 80 -21.07 12.59 -0.28
CA GLY A 80 -21.70 11.92 0.86
C GLY A 80 -20.90 10.73 1.36
N THR A 81 -21.57 9.60 1.62
CA THR A 81 -20.91 8.37 2.12
C THR A 81 -19.95 7.76 1.12
N ALA A 82 -20.13 7.99 -0.18
CA ALA A 82 -19.19 7.62 -1.23
C ALA A 82 -17.78 8.16 -0.94
N ALA A 83 -17.67 9.46 -0.64
CA ALA A 83 -16.42 10.08 -0.26
C ALA A 83 -15.84 9.48 1.04
N ALA A 84 -16.70 9.22 2.05
CA ALA A 84 -16.28 8.66 3.33
C ALA A 84 -15.72 7.24 3.21
N ASN A 85 -16.24 6.43 2.29
CA ASN A 85 -15.76 5.06 2.04
C ASN A 85 -14.32 4.99 1.51
N LEU A 86 -13.74 6.08 1.05
CA LEU A 86 -12.32 6.15 0.67
C LEU A 86 -11.37 6.19 1.87
N LEU A 87 -11.86 6.51 3.08
CA LEU A 87 -11.01 6.72 4.26
C LEU A 87 -10.08 5.54 4.58
N PRO A 88 -10.49 4.27 4.54
CA PRO A 88 -9.59 3.14 4.81
C PRO A 88 -8.38 3.11 3.86
N ALA A 89 -8.61 3.28 2.54
CA ALA A 89 -7.54 3.31 1.55
C ALA A 89 -6.63 4.55 1.69
N VAL A 90 -7.21 5.70 2.05
CA VAL A 90 -6.46 6.94 2.32
C VAL A 90 -5.55 6.77 3.55
N LEU A 91 -6.03 6.13 4.63
CA LEU A 91 -5.21 5.82 5.80
C LEU A 91 -4.05 4.87 5.47
N GLU A 92 -4.32 3.79 4.74
CA GLU A 92 -3.28 2.86 4.31
C GLU A 92 -2.24 3.59 3.44
N ALA A 93 -2.69 4.39 2.45
CA ALA A 93 -1.81 5.19 1.59
C ALA A 93 -0.95 6.19 2.39
N ALA A 94 -1.53 6.85 3.39
CA ALA A 94 -0.82 7.83 4.23
C ALA A 94 0.35 7.21 4.98
N HIS A 95 0.11 6.04 5.55
CA HIS A 95 1.10 5.33 6.36
C HIS A 95 2.10 4.51 5.53
N ALA A 96 1.70 4.09 4.32
CA ALA A 96 2.60 3.39 3.39
C ALA A 96 3.40 4.35 2.48
N GLY A 97 3.06 5.65 2.47
CA GLY A 97 3.69 6.62 1.58
C GLY A 97 3.32 6.40 0.11
N VAL A 98 2.05 6.09 -0.17
CA VAL A 98 1.54 5.81 -1.53
C VAL A 98 0.83 7.05 -2.07
N PRO A 99 1.14 7.49 -3.31
CA PRO A 99 0.54 8.68 -3.91
C PRO A 99 -0.88 8.41 -4.43
N LEU A 100 -1.86 8.43 -3.54
CA LEU A 100 -3.28 8.27 -3.85
C LEU A 100 -3.96 9.64 -3.96
N LEU A 101 -4.77 9.89 -5.02
CA LEU A 101 -5.52 11.13 -5.16
C LEU A 101 -7.01 10.85 -4.95
N ALA A 102 -7.54 11.17 -3.77
CA ALA A 102 -8.97 11.13 -3.51
C ALA A 102 -9.64 12.34 -4.19
N ILE A 103 -10.47 12.11 -5.21
CA ILE A 103 -11.20 13.14 -5.93
C ILE A 103 -12.68 12.97 -5.63
N THR A 104 -13.25 13.88 -4.86
CA THR A 104 -14.65 13.81 -4.45
C THR A 104 -15.46 14.92 -5.08
N ALA A 105 -16.53 14.56 -5.80
CA ALA A 105 -17.49 15.55 -6.26
C ALA A 105 -18.32 16.04 -5.07
N ASP A 106 -18.67 17.32 -5.05
CA ASP A 106 -19.45 17.94 -3.97
C ASP A 106 -20.56 18.84 -4.52
N ARG A 107 -21.49 19.19 -3.64
CA ARG A 107 -22.43 20.27 -3.88
C ARG A 107 -21.71 21.61 -3.78
N PRO A 108 -22.20 22.63 -4.51
CA PRO A 108 -21.70 23.98 -4.31
C PRO A 108 -21.97 24.47 -2.88
N ALA A 109 -21.14 25.41 -2.42
CA ALA A 109 -21.08 25.84 -1.03
C ALA A 109 -22.44 26.28 -0.44
N GLU A 110 -23.30 26.89 -1.25
CA GLU A 110 -24.63 27.33 -0.85
C GLU A 110 -25.59 26.20 -0.46
N LEU A 111 -25.29 24.95 -0.81
CA LEU A 111 -26.08 23.78 -0.44
C LEU A 111 -25.50 23.01 0.76
N VAL A 112 -24.27 23.32 1.17
CA VAL A 112 -23.65 22.66 2.32
C VAL A 112 -24.26 23.18 3.63
N GLY A 113 -24.67 22.25 4.52
CA GLY A 113 -25.30 22.60 5.79
C GLY A 113 -26.80 22.94 5.70
N THR A 114 -27.42 22.85 4.51
CA THR A 114 -28.85 23.19 4.31
C THR A 114 -29.80 21.99 4.45
N GLY A 115 -29.27 20.77 4.64
CA GLY A 115 -30.05 19.53 4.58
C GLY A 115 -30.28 19.02 3.14
N ALA A 116 -29.58 19.57 2.15
CA ALA A 116 -29.63 19.09 0.77
C ALA A 116 -29.25 17.60 0.70
N SER A 117 -29.92 16.86 -0.20
CA SER A 117 -29.74 15.40 -0.36
C SER A 117 -28.28 15.05 -0.61
N GLN A 118 -27.75 14.02 0.08
CA GLN A 118 -26.41 13.45 -0.09
C GLN A 118 -25.30 14.53 0.04
N THR A 119 -25.48 15.45 1.00
CA THR A 119 -24.55 16.56 1.27
C THR A 119 -24.01 16.44 2.68
N VAL A 120 -22.67 16.44 2.81
CA VAL A 120 -21.94 16.39 4.07
C VAL A 120 -20.77 17.38 4.00
N ALA A 121 -20.16 17.71 5.13
CA ALA A 121 -18.93 18.50 5.14
C ALA A 121 -17.75 17.63 4.64
N GLN A 122 -17.43 17.73 3.35
CA GLN A 122 -16.36 16.93 2.73
C GLN A 122 -14.98 17.56 2.88
N VAL A 123 -14.91 18.88 2.95
CA VAL A 123 -13.65 19.58 3.17
C VAL A 123 -13.09 19.20 4.53
N GLY A 124 -11.85 18.67 4.54
CA GLY A 124 -11.20 18.20 5.76
C GLY A 124 -11.65 16.81 6.24
N MET A 125 -12.49 16.09 5.50
CA MET A 125 -13.02 14.76 5.85
C MET A 125 -11.91 13.73 6.17
N PHE A 126 -10.78 13.79 5.50
CA PHE A 126 -9.65 12.87 5.70
C PHE A 126 -8.64 13.37 6.75
N GLY A 127 -8.88 14.54 7.36
CA GLY A 127 -8.05 15.09 8.44
C GLY A 127 -6.57 15.15 8.08
N SER A 128 -5.72 14.72 9.02
CA SER A 128 -4.26 14.69 8.87
C SER A 128 -3.73 13.55 8.00
N ALA A 129 -4.60 12.66 7.51
CA ALA A 129 -4.17 11.56 6.65
C ALA A 129 -3.72 12.04 5.27
N VAL A 130 -4.22 13.18 4.78
CA VAL A 130 -3.84 13.73 3.47
C VAL A 130 -2.72 14.75 3.58
N ARG A 131 -1.80 14.74 2.60
CA ARG A 131 -0.68 15.69 2.51
C ARG A 131 -1.14 17.10 2.14
N LEU A 132 -2.18 17.20 1.33
CA LEU A 132 -2.74 18.45 0.85
C LEU A 132 -4.22 18.26 0.50
N ALA A 133 -5.03 19.26 0.78
CA ALA A 133 -6.42 19.36 0.36
C ALA A 133 -6.67 20.78 -0.18
N PRO A 134 -6.22 21.10 -1.42
CA PRO A 134 -6.36 22.45 -1.97
C PRO A 134 -7.82 22.71 -2.34
N ALA A 135 -8.25 23.96 -2.21
CA ALA A 135 -9.48 24.42 -2.84
C ALA A 135 -9.35 24.33 -4.37
N VAL A 136 -10.33 23.71 -5.00
CA VAL A 136 -10.39 23.57 -6.47
C VAL A 136 -11.57 24.37 -6.99
N GLY A 137 -11.32 25.23 -7.97
CA GLY A 137 -12.32 26.10 -8.57
C GLY A 137 -11.69 27.38 -9.14
N GLY A 138 -12.54 28.30 -9.59
CA GLY A 138 -12.11 29.53 -10.23
C GLY A 138 -11.77 29.35 -11.71
N THR A 139 -10.72 30.03 -12.20
CA THR A 139 -10.29 29.94 -13.61
C THR A 139 -9.65 28.58 -13.93
N ALA A 140 -9.58 28.21 -15.21
CA ALA A 140 -8.87 27.02 -15.64
C ALA A 140 -7.41 26.99 -15.19
N ALA A 141 -6.72 28.14 -15.18
CA ALA A 141 -5.35 28.26 -14.69
C ALA A 141 -5.26 27.97 -13.20
N GLN A 142 -6.20 28.44 -12.39
CA GLN A 142 -6.26 28.16 -10.94
C GLN A 142 -6.56 26.70 -10.68
N THR A 143 -7.49 26.09 -11.42
CA THR A 143 -7.80 24.66 -11.34
C THR A 143 -6.58 23.81 -11.69
N ARG A 144 -5.89 24.09 -12.81
CA ARG A 144 -4.64 23.40 -13.18
C ARG A 144 -3.56 23.54 -12.11
N ALA A 145 -3.36 24.74 -11.59
CA ALA A 145 -2.37 24.98 -10.52
C ALA A 145 -2.74 24.22 -9.23
N ALA A 146 -4.00 24.08 -8.88
CA ALA A 146 -4.44 23.30 -7.73
C ALA A 146 -4.17 21.81 -7.92
N VAL A 147 -4.51 21.26 -9.10
CA VAL A 147 -4.23 19.84 -9.45
C VAL A 147 -2.73 19.59 -9.46
N GLY A 148 -1.94 20.43 -10.11
CA GLY A 148 -0.48 20.29 -10.17
C GLY A 148 0.16 20.31 -8.77
N ARG A 149 -0.30 21.20 -7.86
CA ARG A 149 0.15 21.21 -6.45
C ARG A 149 -0.26 19.93 -5.71
N ALA A 150 -1.47 19.42 -5.93
CA ALA A 150 -1.92 18.19 -5.30
C ALA A 150 -1.08 16.98 -5.75
N VAL A 151 -0.84 16.84 -7.06
CA VAL A 151 0.03 15.77 -7.58
C VAL A 151 1.45 15.92 -7.03
N ALA A 152 2.00 17.13 -7.04
CA ALA A 152 3.33 17.40 -6.48
C ALA A 152 3.41 17.02 -4.98
N ALA A 153 2.38 17.31 -4.19
CA ALA A 153 2.32 16.92 -2.79
C ALA A 153 2.18 15.40 -2.62
N ALA A 154 1.42 14.73 -3.51
CA ALA A 154 1.26 13.28 -3.45
C ALA A 154 2.55 12.51 -3.71
N VAL A 155 3.37 12.96 -4.66
CA VAL A 155 4.66 12.34 -5.02
C VAL A 155 5.86 12.97 -4.33
N GLY A 156 5.65 14.06 -3.57
CA GLY A 156 6.69 14.80 -2.86
C GLY A 156 7.28 14.05 -1.67
N LEU A 157 8.01 14.78 -0.82
CA LEU A 157 8.65 14.20 0.37
C LEU A 157 7.99 14.77 1.64
N PRO A 158 7.36 13.94 2.46
CA PRO A 158 7.05 12.51 2.26
C PRO A 158 5.88 12.31 1.29
N PRO A 159 5.89 11.24 0.47
CA PRO A 159 4.77 10.93 -0.42
C PRO A 159 3.56 10.47 0.37
N GLY A 160 2.37 10.56 -0.26
CA GLY A 160 1.15 10.11 0.39
C GLY A 160 -0.11 10.63 -0.29
N PRO A 161 -1.29 10.36 0.28
CA PRO A 161 -2.55 10.74 -0.32
C PRO A 161 -2.81 12.24 -0.27
N VAL A 162 -3.62 12.72 -1.22
CA VAL A 162 -4.16 14.08 -1.28
C VAL A 162 -5.66 14.05 -1.51
N HIS A 163 -6.36 15.13 -1.20
CA HIS A 163 -7.79 15.26 -1.40
C HIS A 163 -8.12 16.46 -2.30
N LEU A 164 -8.81 16.20 -3.40
CA LEU A 164 -9.37 17.21 -4.30
C LEU A 164 -10.90 17.17 -4.17
N ASN A 165 -11.50 18.14 -3.50
CA ASN A 165 -12.94 18.29 -3.38
C ASN A 165 -13.46 19.24 -4.47
N LEU A 166 -14.35 18.75 -5.35
CA LEU A 166 -14.80 19.44 -6.55
C LEU A 166 -16.27 19.79 -6.46
N PRO A 167 -16.64 21.02 -6.12
CA PRO A 167 -18.04 21.44 -6.15
C PRO A 167 -18.51 21.64 -7.59
N PHE A 168 -19.55 20.90 -7.99
CA PHE A 168 -20.18 21.03 -9.30
C PHE A 168 -21.58 21.59 -9.20
N ARG A 169 -21.87 22.64 -10.00
CA ARG A 169 -23.22 23.16 -10.25
C ARG A 169 -23.80 22.52 -11.49
N GLU A 170 -25.13 22.42 -11.51
CA GLU A 170 -25.87 21.99 -12.70
C GLU A 170 -25.74 23.02 -13.85
N PRO A 171 -25.78 22.57 -15.09
CA PRO A 171 -25.97 21.18 -15.57
C PRO A 171 -24.71 20.33 -15.43
N LEU A 172 -24.87 19.03 -15.05
CA LEU A 172 -23.79 18.09 -14.78
C LEU A 172 -23.40 17.24 -16.00
N THR A 173 -24.19 17.29 -17.06
CA THR A 173 -23.94 16.54 -18.29
C THR A 173 -23.46 17.47 -19.39
N PRO A 174 -22.63 16.98 -20.32
CA PRO A 174 -22.24 17.78 -21.49
C PRO A 174 -23.45 18.31 -22.28
N ASP A 175 -23.40 19.54 -22.72
CA ASP A 175 -24.49 20.25 -23.42
C ASP A 175 -24.48 20.07 -24.93
N GLY A 176 -23.71 19.11 -25.48
CA GLY A 176 -23.63 18.80 -26.89
C GLY A 176 -22.96 19.88 -27.78
N SER A 177 -22.49 20.98 -27.19
CA SER A 177 -21.70 21.96 -27.95
C SER A 177 -20.34 21.36 -28.32
N ALA A 178 -20.02 21.38 -29.62
CA ALA A 178 -18.80 20.80 -30.18
C ALA A 178 -17.54 21.41 -29.56
N GLU A 179 -16.53 20.56 -29.35
CA GLU A 179 -15.17 21.01 -29.04
C GLU A 179 -14.61 21.90 -30.17
N PRO A 180 -13.81 22.91 -29.80
CA PRO A 180 -12.78 23.35 -30.74
C PRO A 180 -11.83 22.17 -30.91
N ALA A 181 -11.66 21.71 -32.15
CA ALA A 181 -10.76 20.61 -32.49
C ALA A 181 -9.33 20.96 -32.09
N ASP A 182 -8.86 20.43 -30.95
CA ASP A 182 -7.44 20.39 -30.65
C ASP A 182 -6.82 19.28 -31.51
N THR A 183 -6.13 19.68 -32.55
CA THR A 183 -5.36 18.79 -33.43
C THR A 183 -4.24 18.17 -32.59
N PRO A 184 -4.14 16.84 -32.42
CA PRO A 184 -3.03 16.22 -31.72
C PRO A 184 -1.79 16.31 -32.58
N THR A 185 -0.88 17.19 -32.26
CA THR A 185 0.51 17.08 -32.74
C THR A 185 1.18 15.91 -32.00
N ALA A 186 1.36 14.81 -32.73
CA ALA A 186 2.15 13.66 -32.31
C ALA A 186 3.57 14.14 -31.98
N GLY A 187 3.88 14.20 -30.67
CA GLY A 187 5.22 14.43 -30.18
C GLY A 187 5.99 13.11 -30.08
N ALA A 188 7.08 13.01 -30.81
CA ALA A 188 8.03 11.91 -30.71
C ALA A 188 8.59 11.74 -29.27
N PRO A 189 8.99 10.52 -28.85
CA PRO A 189 9.52 10.28 -27.51
C PRO A 189 10.87 10.99 -27.35
N VAL A 190 10.95 11.90 -26.39
CA VAL A 190 12.22 12.56 -26.03
C VAL A 190 12.90 11.72 -24.96
N SER A 191 14.03 11.12 -25.33
CA SER A 191 14.98 10.49 -24.42
C SER A 191 15.49 11.52 -23.41
N ALA A 192 15.27 11.30 -22.12
CA ALA A 192 15.78 12.15 -21.05
C ALA A 192 17.22 11.77 -20.73
N THR A 193 18.17 12.55 -21.22
CA THR A 193 19.54 12.59 -20.70
C THR A 193 19.60 13.47 -19.46
N ALA A 194 20.01 12.89 -18.34
CA ALA A 194 20.24 13.59 -17.08
C ALA A 194 21.40 14.57 -17.24
N THR A 195 21.13 15.87 -17.05
CA THR A 195 22.17 16.89 -16.90
C THR A 195 22.29 17.28 -15.43
N ASP A 196 23.48 17.07 -14.91
CA ASP A 196 23.93 17.37 -13.55
C ASP A 196 23.95 18.90 -13.33
N LEU A 197 23.20 19.36 -12.32
CA LEU A 197 23.25 20.74 -11.86
C LEU A 197 23.49 20.76 -10.33
N THR A 198 24.75 20.81 -9.96
CA THR A 198 25.21 21.18 -8.63
C THR A 198 25.08 22.70 -8.42
N GLN A 199 24.26 23.15 -7.48
CA GLN A 199 24.40 24.46 -6.82
C GLN A 199 23.86 24.43 -5.37
N PRO A 200 24.33 25.38 -4.50
CA PRO A 200 24.47 25.11 -3.07
C PRO A 200 23.24 25.44 -2.21
N ALA A 201 23.25 24.87 -1.01
CA ALA A 201 22.23 24.96 0.02
C ALA A 201 21.92 26.39 0.49
N VAL A 202 20.65 26.71 0.62
CA VAL A 202 20.14 27.87 1.37
C VAL A 202 19.37 27.38 2.60
N GLY A 203 19.64 28.05 3.72
CA GLY A 203 19.36 27.68 5.09
C GLY A 203 17.91 27.36 5.45
N ALA A 204 17.80 26.59 6.52
CA ALA A 204 16.56 26.18 7.18
C ALA A 204 15.76 27.38 7.70
N VAL A 205 14.49 27.47 7.32
CA VAL A 205 13.51 28.39 7.89
C VAL A 205 12.60 27.61 8.85
N ALA A 206 12.47 28.12 10.07
CA ALA A 206 11.66 27.56 11.14
C ALA A 206 10.17 27.53 10.79
N ALA A 207 9.46 26.51 11.28
CA ALA A 207 8.02 26.33 11.12
C ALA A 207 7.22 27.45 11.82
N PRO A 208 6.17 28.00 11.21
CA PRO A 208 5.30 28.96 11.87
C PRO A 208 4.24 28.26 12.72
N THR A 209 4.02 28.78 13.91
CA THR A 209 2.95 28.46 14.85
C THR A 209 1.60 28.92 14.28
N THR A 210 0.58 28.09 14.46
CA THR A 210 -0.81 28.30 14.01
C THR A 210 -1.47 29.49 14.71
N PRO A 211 -2.07 30.46 14.00
CA PRO A 211 -3.04 31.38 14.55
C PRO A 211 -4.46 30.90 14.30
N GLY A 212 -5.38 31.24 15.22
CA GLY A 212 -6.76 30.86 15.24
C GLY A 212 -7.57 31.28 14.00
N ALA A 213 -8.62 30.52 13.76
CA ALA A 213 -9.57 30.72 12.68
C ALA A 213 -10.25 32.11 12.77
N ALA A 214 -9.91 32.99 11.82
CA ALA A 214 -10.69 34.19 11.51
C ALA A 214 -11.58 33.86 10.30
N ALA A 215 -12.85 34.25 10.39
CA ALA A 215 -13.83 34.11 9.31
C ALA A 215 -13.33 34.81 8.04
N ALA A 216 -13.41 34.10 6.92
CA ALA A 216 -13.09 34.65 5.62
C ALA A 216 -14.12 35.73 5.22
N PRO A 217 -13.68 36.87 4.64
CA PRO A 217 -14.61 37.87 4.11
C PRO A 217 -15.32 37.33 2.86
N ASP A 218 -16.61 37.68 2.77
CA ASP A 218 -17.46 37.45 1.59
C ASP A 218 -16.86 38.14 0.36
N VAL A 219 -16.21 37.36 -0.50
CA VAL A 219 -15.75 37.87 -1.80
C VAL A 219 -16.81 37.50 -2.83
N ALA A 220 -17.60 38.50 -3.23
CA ALA A 220 -18.50 38.37 -4.37
C ALA A 220 -17.71 37.96 -5.62
N GLU A 221 -18.08 36.82 -6.24
CA GLU A 221 -17.51 36.36 -7.49
C GLU A 221 -17.79 37.40 -8.60
N PRO A 222 -16.76 37.91 -9.32
CA PRO A 222 -17.03 38.66 -10.54
C PRO A 222 -17.60 37.70 -11.60
N ALA A 223 -18.78 38.02 -12.13
CA ALA A 223 -19.33 37.36 -13.29
C ALA A 223 -18.32 37.45 -14.45
N GLY A 224 -17.74 36.31 -14.83
CA GLY A 224 -16.81 36.26 -15.94
C GLY A 224 -17.51 36.64 -17.27
N PRO A 225 -16.83 37.34 -18.19
CA PRO A 225 -17.41 37.75 -19.44
C PRO A 225 -17.84 36.53 -20.27
N ALA A 226 -19.05 36.57 -20.78
CA ALA A 226 -19.56 35.57 -21.72
C ALA A 226 -18.63 35.51 -22.96
N GLY A 227 -18.00 34.38 -23.21
CA GLY A 227 -17.11 34.18 -24.35
C GLY A 227 -15.62 34.00 -24.02
N ALA A 228 -15.24 33.78 -22.72
CA ALA A 228 -13.85 33.53 -22.36
C ALA A 228 -13.37 32.20 -22.97
N VAL A 229 -12.44 32.27 -23.92
CA VAL A 229 -11.64 31.12 -24.38
C VAL A 229 -10.62 30.82 -23.24
N TRP A 230 -10.76 29.66 -22.62
CA TRP A 230 -9.83 29.23 -21.58
C TRP A 230 -8.48 28.91 -22.20
N PRO A 231 -7.37 29.34 -21.57
CA PRO A 231 -6.06 29.02 -22.10
C PRO A 231 -5.85 27.50 -22.09
N ALA A 232 -5.47 26.95 -23.24
CA ALA A 232 -5.05 25.56 -23.35
C ALA A 232 -3.88 25.29 -22.39
N GLY A 233 -3.83 24.10 -21.79
CA GLY A 233 -2.66 23.67 -21.01
C GLY A 233 -1.39 23.69 -21.88
N ARG A 234 -0.22 23.62 -21.25
CA ARG A 234 1.04 23.47 -21.99
C ARG A 234 1.08 22.08 -22.62
N PRO A 235 1.20 21.93 -23.94
CA PRO A 235 1.14 20.62 -24.60
C PRO A 235 2.16 19.64 -24.00
N GLY A 236 1.68 18.48 -23.50
CA GLY A 236 2.52 17.40 -22.98
C GLY A 236 3.30 17.69 -21.70
N ARG A 237 3.01 18.79 -20.99
CA ARG A 237 3.69 19.18 -19.74
C ARG A 237 2.70 19.68 -18.69
N PRO A 238 2.95 19.42 -17.38
CA PRO A 238 2.15 20.00 -16.32
C PRO A 238 2.24 21.52 -16.31
N TRP A 239 1.18 22.18 -15.84
CA TRP A 239 1.13 23.65 -15.71
C TRP A 239 2.26 24.20 -14.86
N THR A 240 2.59 23.49 -13.77
CA THR A 240 3.72 23.79 -12.90
C THR A 240 4.66 22.58 -12.84
N ALA A 241 5.89 22.73 -13.32
CA ALA A 241 6.91 21.71 -13.17
C ALA A 241 7.49 21.77 -11.74
N VAL A 242 7.52 20.64 -11.05
CA VAL A 242 8.07 20.53 -9.69
C VAL A 242 9.28 19.59 -9.72
N ALA A 243 10.43 20.07 -9.23
CA ALA A 243 11.62 19.25 -9.03
C ALA A 243 11.47 18.43 -7.74
N THR A 244 11.80 17.12 -7.81
CA THR A 244 11.86 16.27 -6.62
C THR A 244 13.20 16.42 -5.91
N ALA A 245 13.17 16.69 -4.59
CA ALA A 245 14.36 16.69 -3.75
C ALA A 245 14.62 15.29 -3.16
N ARG A 246 15.87 14.97 -2.83
CA ARG A 246 16.23 13.78 -2.05
C ARG A 246 16.67 14.20 -0.65
N VAL A 247 16.32 13.40 0.36
CA VAL A 247 16.81 13.61 1.72
C VAL A 247 18.23 13.03 1.79
N VAL A 248 19.20 13.87 2.12
CA VAL A 248 20.58 13.44 2.42
C VAL A 248 20.72 13.38 3.92
N ALA A 249 20.86 12.16 4.48
CA ALA A 249 21.01 11.97 5.91
C ALA A 249 22.47 11.87 6.34
N ALA A 250 22.80 12.42 7.52
CA ALA A 250 24.09 12.18 8.15
C ALA A 250 24.26 10.69 8.50
N ARG A 251 25.51 10.24 8.59
CA ARG A 251 25.81 8.84 8.98
C ARG A 251 25.42 8.61 10.44
N LEU A 252 24.87 7.40 10.72
CA LEU A 252 24.59 6.94 12.07
C LEU A 252 25.89 6.85 12.88
N PRO A 253 25.87 7.22 14.18
CA PRO A 253 27.03 7.15 15.08
C PRO A 253 27.19 5.72 15.64
N LEU A 254 27.32 4.74 14.76
CA LEU A 254 27.50 3.32 15.10
C LEU A 254 28.97 3.03 15.40
N ASP A 255 29.21 2.11 16.36
CA ASP A 255 30.49 1.43 16.45
C ASP A 255 30.58 0.40 15.29
N PRO A 256 31.49 0.58 14.33
CA PRO A 256 31.55 -0.29 13.16
C PRO A 256 31.94 -1.73 13.47
N THR A 257 32.48 -2.00 14.66
CA THR A 257 32.98 -3.33 15.09
C THR A 257 32.02 -4.04 16.05
N ALA A 258 31.05 -3.32 16.62
CA ALA A 258 30.12 -3.91 17.56
C ALA A 258 29.16 -4.92 16.91
N PRO A 259 28.74 -5.97 17.66
CA PRO A 259 27.72 -6.90 17.20
C PRO A 259 26.43 -6.16 16.78
N THR A 260 26.22 -6.08 15.48
CA THR A 260 25.11 -5.32 14.86
C THR A 260 24.13 -6.26 14.21
N LEU A 261 22.84 -5.98 14.39
CA LEU A 261 21.71 -6.61 13.71
C LEU A 261 20.89 -5.56 12.98
N VAL A 262 20.49 -5.83 11.73
CA VAL A 262 19.51 -5.02 11.01
C VAL A 262 18.14 -5.67 11.09
N ILE A 263 17.11 -4.88 11.40
CA ILE A 263 15.71 -5.30 11.33
C ILE A 263 15.05 -4.53 10.18
N ALA A 264 14.67 -5.23 9.11
CA ALA A 264 14.11 -4.63 7.91
C ALA A 264 12.61 -4.93 7.79
N GLY A 265 11.80 -3.88 7.62
CA GLY A 265 10.37 -3.95 7.39
C GLY A 265 9.94 -3.27 6.07
N PRO A 266 8.63 -3.17 5.79
CA PRO A 266 8.12 -2.46 4.61
C PRO A 266 8.70 -1.06 4.48
N GLY A 267 9.11 -0.71 3.25
CA GLY A 267 9.74 0.57 2.95
C GLY A 267 11.24 0.63 3.24
N ALA A 268 11.86 -0.43 3.77
CA ALA A 268 13.30 -0.51 3.90
C ALA A 268 13.96 -0.53 2.51
N PRO A 269 15.05 0.23 2.29
CA PRO A 269 15.77 0.23 1.02
C PRO A 269 16.49 -1.11 0.82
N ALA A 270 16.70 -1.53 -0.42
CA ALA A 270 17.56 -2.67 -0.75
C ALA A 270 19.03 -2.27 -0.54
N MET A 271 19.73 -2.99 0.33
CA MET A 271 21.18 -2.79 0.56
C MET A 271 21.82 -4.04 1.17
N ASP A 272 23.14 -4.16 1.04
CA ASP A 272 23.93 -5.15 1.76
C ASP A 272 24.64 -4.45 2.95
N PRO A 273 24.23 -4.70 4.19
CA PRO A 273 24.86 -4.09 5.35
C PRO A 273 26.12 -4.80 5.83
N GLY A 274 26.44 -5.98 5.27
CA GLY A 274 27.54 -6.83 5.73
C GLY A 274 27.37 -7.43 7.12
N VAL A 275 26.17 -7.38 7.71
CA VAL A 275 25.80 -7.91 9.03
C VAL A 275 24.51 -8.72 8.92
N PRO A 276 24.16 -9.54 9.93
CA PRO A 276 22.90 -10.28 9.90
C PRO A 276 21.69 -9.36 9.76
N VAL A 277 20.70 -9.79 8.96
CA VAL A 277 19.46 -9.06 8.73
C VAL A 277 18.27 -9.95 9.03
N VAL A 278 17.34 -9.47 9.86
CA VAL A 278 16.02 -10.06 10.03
C VAL A 278 15.02 -9.22 9.23
N ALA A 279 14.60 -9.75 8.09
CA ALA A 279 13.75 -9.04 7.14
C ALA A 279 12.31 -9.55 7.16
N GLU A 280 11.34 -8.63 7.13
CA GLU A 280 9.93 -8.96 6.89
C GLU A 280 9.70 -9.22 5.39
N PRO A 281 8.77 -10.12 4.99
CA PRO A 281 8.56 -10.51 3.58
C PRO A 281 8.29 -9.35 2.63
N SER A 282 7.62 -8.29 3.09
CA SER A 282 7.29 -7.10 2.29
C SER A 282 8.35 -6.00 2.36
N SER A 283 9.51 -6.25 2.93
CA SER A 283 10.70 -5.39 2.74
C SER A 283 11.30 -5.59 1.35
N ALA A 284 12.15 -4.66 0.91
CA ALA A 284 12.99 -4.91 -0.26
C ALA A 284 13.90 -6.12 0.00
N PRO A 285 14.42 -6.78 -1.05
CA PRO A 285 15.39 -7.87 -0.89
C PRO A 285 16.65 -7.38 -0.15
N TRP A 286 17.09 -8.18 0.82
CA TRP A 286 18.31 -7.93 1.59
C TRP A 286 19.28 -9.11 1.43
N PRO A 287 20.39 -8.93 0.73
CA PRO A 287 21.45 -9.92 0.72
C PRO A 287 21.90 -10.27 2.13
N GLY A 288 22.09 -11.54 2.41
CA GLY A 288 22.46 -12.00 3.77
C GLY A 288 21.32 -12.01 4.79
N ALA A 289 20.06 -11.84 4.34
CA ALA A 289 18.92 -12.01 5.24
C ALA A 289 18.88 -13.41 5.85
N VAL A 290 18.75 -13.45 7.18
CA VAL A 290 18.69 -14.68 7.97
C VAL A 290 17.31 -15.31 7.79
N ARG A 291 17.23 -16.47 7.17
CA ARG A 291 15.96 -17.13 6.79
C ARG A 291 15.07 -17.39 8.01
N THR A 292 15.65 -17.86 9.09
CA THR A 292 14.92 -18.18 10.34
C THR A 292 15.01 -17.06 11.37
N GLY A 293 15.42 -15.86 10.97
CA GLY A 293 15.65 -14.71 11.85
C GLY A 293 14.56 -14.48 12.90
N PRO A 294 13.27 -14.49 12.57
CA PRO A 294 12.20 -14.30 13.56
C PRO A 294 12.16 -15.36 14.67
N TRP A 295 12.64 -16.58 14.41
CA TRP A 295 12.75 -17.65 15.40
C TRP A 295 13.97 -17.50 16.31
N LEU A 296 15.06 -16.89 15.80
CA LEU A 296 16.33 -16.73 16.51
C LEU A 296 16.35 -15.51 17.45
N LEU A 297 15.42 -14.56 17.27
CA LEU A 297 15.31 -13.40 18.14
C LEU A 297 14.99 -13.83 19.59
N GLY A 298 15.83 -13.39 20.53
CA GLY A 298 15.75 -13.75 21.94
C GLY A 298 16.68 -14.90 22.35
N THR A 299 17.48 -15.45 21.42
CA THR A 299 18.57 -16.39 21.74
C THR A 299 19.73 -15.62 22.38
N PRO A 300 20.15 -15.93 23.62
CA PRO A 300 21.13 -15.12 24.36
C PRO A 300 22.47 -14.93 23.65
N SER A 301 22.99 -15.98 22.98
CA SER A 301 24.25 -15.93 22.21
C SER A 301 24.18 -15.08 20.95
N LEU A 302 22.98 -14.68 20.50
CA LEU A 302 22.71 -13.88 19.32
C LEU A 302 22.20 -12.48 19.66
N THR A 303 22.28 -12.05 20.93
CA THR A 303 21.88 -10.70 21.33
C THR A 303 22.84 -9.66 20.78
N PRO A 304 22.38 -8.69 19.96
CA PRO A 304 23.24 -7.66 19.40
C PRO A 304 23.56 -6.58 20.43
N ALA A 305 24.71 -5.91 20.30
CA ALA A 305 25.01 -4.71 21.07
C ALA A 305 24.27 -3.49 20.49
N GLN A 306 24.03 -3.49 19.17
CA GLN A 306 23.31 -2.43 18.48
C GLN A 306 22.41 -2.97 17.38
N VAL A 307 21.26 -2.31 17.20
CA VAL A 307 20.26 -2.63 16.20
C VAL A 307 20.02 -1.44 15.28
N VAL A 308 19.92 -1.68 13.99
CA VAL A 308 19.50 -0.68 13.00
C VAL A 308 18.12 -1.08 12.47
N VAL A 309 17.12 -0.24 12.70
CA VAL A 309 15.76 -0.42 12.17
C VAL A 309 15.68 0.24 10.80
N ALA A 310 15.30 -0.53 9.78
CA ALA A 310 15.08 -0.07 8.41
C ALA A 310 13.60 -0.21 8.04
N GLY A 311 12.99 0.85 7.53
CA GLY A 311 11.55 0.86 7.21
C GLY A 311 10.67 0.67 8.46
N ARG A 312 9.55 -0.07 8.32
CA ARG A 312 8.52 -0.21 9.34
C ARG A 312 8.28 -1.68 9.74
N PRO A 313 9.16 -2.33 10.50
CA PRO A 313 8.93 -3.69 10.96
C PRO A 313 7.75 -3.74 11.93
N THR A 314 6.75 -4.59 11.64
CA THR A 314 5.47 -4.64 12.35
C THR A 314 4.96 -6.04 12.67
N LEU A 315 5.65 -7.11 12.22
CA LEU A 315 5.10 -8.46 12.29
C LEU A 315 5.39 -9.18 13.62
N HIS A 316 6.58 -9.02 14.18
CA HIS A 316 7.07 -9.92 15.21
C HIS A 316 7.22 -9.23 16.57
N ARG A 317 6.54 -9.75 17.61
CA ARG A 317 6.68 -9.27 18.99
C ARG A 317 8.10 -9.40 19.56
N ALA A 318 8.87 -10.37 19.03
CA ALA A 318 10.26 -10.53 19.42
C ALA A 318 11.12 -9.31 19.02
N VAL A 319 10.80 -8.67 17.89
CA VAL A 319 11.42 -7.40 17.46
C VAL A 319 11.12 -6.31 18.48
N ALA A 320 9.86 -6.10 18.86
CA ALA A 320 9.49 -5.07 19.83
C ALA A 320 10.19 -5.28 21.18
N ARG A 321 10.32 -6.54 21.63
CA ARG A 321 11.07 -6.88 22.88
C ARG A 321 12.55 -6.56 22.75
N LEU A 322 13.17 -6.88 21.60
CA LEU A 322 14.57 -6.57 21.34
C LEU A 322 14.81 -5.05 21.35
N LEU A 323 13.93 -4.28 20.72
CA LEU A 323 14.03 -2.82 20.67
C LEU A 323 13.79 -2.16 22.04
N ALA A 324 13.08 -2.82 22.93
CA ALA A 324 12.84 -2.36 24.31
C ALA A 324 13.95 -2.75 25.30
N ASP A 325 14.92 -3.56 24.90
CA ASP A 325 16.01 -3.98 25.77
C ASP A 325 16.98 -2.82 26.01
N PRO A 326 17.14 -2.33 27.25
CA PRO A 326 18.02 -1.20 27.57
C PRO A 326 19.50 -1.49 27.29
N ALA A 327 19.91 -2.77 27.22
CA ALA A 327 21.27 -3.17 26.88
C ALA A 327 21.59 -3.02 25.38
N VAL A 328 20.58 -2.85 24.54
CA VAL A 328 20.71 -2.74 23.09
C VAL A 328 20.65 -1.27 22.66
N ALA A 329 21.64 -0.83 21.90
CA ALA A 329 21.61 0.51 21.30
C ALA A 329 20.79 0.50 20.01
N VAL A 330 19.68 1.24 19.94
CA VAL A 330 18.77 1.24 18.80
C VAL A 330 18.99 2.48 17.94
N TYR A 331 19.07 2.30 16.63
CA TYR A 331 19.21 3.33 15.62
C TYR A 331 18.20 3.08 14.49
N ALA A 332 17.86 4.10 13.71
CA ALA A 332 16.96 3.95 12.56
C ALA A 332 17.60 4.49 11.28
N LEU A 333 17.38 3.80 10.17
CA LEU A 333 17.69 4.35 8.85
C LEU A 333 16.74 5.48 8.51
N ALA A 334 17.26 6.58 7.99
CA ALA A 334 16.44 7.62 7.41
C ALA A 334 15.77 7.09 6.14
N ASP A 335 14.47 7.29 6.02
CA ASP A 335 13.74 7.00 4.79
C ASP A 335 14.04 8.10 3.76
N GLU A 336 14.57 7.74 2.58
CA GLU A 336 14.90 8.70 1.52
C GLU A 336 13.67 9.45 1.01
N ARG A 337 12.47 8.88 1.22
CA ARG A 337 11.18 9.49 0.90
C ARG A 337 10.69 10.45 1.99
N GLY A 338 11.45 10.60 3.09
CA GLY A 338 11.08 11.48 4.21
C GLY A 338 9.95 10.94 5.09
N LEU A 339 9.60 9.66 5.01
CA LEU A 339 8.64 9.05 5.93
C LEU A 339 9.22 8.96 7.34
N PRO A 340 8.38 9.06 8.39
CA PRO A 340 8.85 8.94 9.76
C PRO A 340 9.43 7.56 10.05
N TRP A 341 10.49 7.52 10.84
CA TRP A 341 11.10 6.28 11.31
C TRP A 341 10.21 5.56 12.33
N THR A 342 10.41 4.26 12.45
CA THR A 342 9.72 3.44 13.46
C THR A 342 10.44 3.51 14.79
N ASP A 343 9.73 3.93 15.84
CA ASP A 343 10.23 3.99 17.22
C ASP A 343 9.09 3.68 18.20
N VAL A 344 8.70 2.42 18.26
CA VAL A 344 7.52 1.95 19.02
C VAL A 344 7.68 2.14 20.51
N VAL A 345 8.91 2.06 21.01
CA VAL A 345 9.22 2.09 22.45
C VAL A 345 10.04 3.31 22.89
N GLY A 346 10.31 4.26 21.99
CA GLY A 346 11.09 5.47 22.29
C GLY A 346 12.56 5.17 22.54
N SER A 347 13.14 4.16 21.91
CA SER A 347 14.52 3.70 22.14
C SER A 347 15.51 4.16 21.08
N VAL A 348 15.07 4.76 19.98
CA VAL A 348 15.92 5.19 18.85
C VAL A 348 16.82 6.35 19.29
N ARG A 349 18.14 6.14 19.25
CA ARG A 349 19.16 7.12 19.67
C ARG A 349 19.53 8.12 18.58
N ALA A 350 19.49 7.67 17.32
CA ALA A 350 19.74 8.55 16.16
C ALA A 350 19.10 7.99 14.90
N VAL A 351 18.83 8.88 13.93
CA VAL A 351 18.30 8.58 12.60
C VAL A 351 19.30 9.05 11.55
N GLY A 352 19.65 8.19 10.59
CA GLY A 352 20.67 8.56 9.60
C GLY A 352 20.93 7.48 8.55
N ALA A 353 21.98 7.68 7.76
CA ALA A 353 22.46 6.70 6.79
C ALA A 353 23.36 5.65 7.45
N LEU A 354 23.32 4.42 6.96
CA LEU A 354 24.18 3.34 7.46
C LEU A 354 25.65 3.61 7.08
N PRO A 355 26.59 3.69 8.05
CA PRO A 355 28.01 3.74 7.74
C PRO A 355 28.51 2.35 7.34
N PRO A 356 29.68 2.23 6.68
CA PRO A 356 30.34 0.94 6.49
C PRO A 356 30.61 0.27 7.84
N LEU A 357 30.19 -0.99 7.97
CA LEU A 357 30.41 -1.81 9.16
C LEU A 357 31.60 -2.77 8.95
N ARG A 358 32.21 -3.18 10.03
CA ARG A 358 33.34 -4.15 10.08
C ARG A 358 33.04 -5.20 11.17
N PRO A 359 32.02 -6.04 10.95
CA PRO A 359 31.57 -6.97 11.98
C PRO A 359 32.66 -7.99 12.31
N ASP A 360 32.68 -8.42 13.58
CA ASP A 360 33.49 -9.56 14.00
C ASP A 360 33.07 -10.81 13.20
N PRO A 361 34.00 -11.52 12.53
CA PRO A 361 33.71 -12.76 11.83
C PRO A 361 33.05 -13.83 12.71
N GLU A 362 33.32 -13.84 14.02
CA GLU A 362 32.67 -14.74 14.97
C GLU A 362 31.18 -14.42 15.13
N TRP A 363 30.81 -13.13 15.16
CA TRP A 363 29.42 -12.70 15.16
C TRP A 363 28.65 -13.21 13.95
N LEU A 364 29.25 -13.09 12.77
CA LEU A 364 28.64 -13.58 11.52
C LEU A 364 28.48 -15.10 11.52
N ARG A 365 29.53 -15.82 11.96
CA ARG A 365 29.49 -17.30 12.06
C ARG A 365 28.41 -17.79 13.01
N ARG A 366 28.25 -17.16 14.19
CA ARG A 366 27.20 -17.53 15.15
C ARG A 366 25.82 -17.44 14.54
N TRP A 367 25.48 -16.35 13.86
CA TRP A 367 24.19 -16.20 13.18
C TRP A 367 24.02 -17.23 12.06
N ALA A 368 25.01 -17.44 11.22
CA ALA A 368 24.96 -18.40 10.12
C ALA A 368 24.79 -19.85 10.63
N THR A 369 25.50 -20.22 11.71
CA THR A 369 25.38 -21.55 12.33
C THR A 369 24.01 -21.75 12.93
N ALA A 370 23.51 -20.76 13.68
CA ALA A 370 22.18 -20.81 14.29
C ALA A 370 21.05 -20.86 13.24
N ASP A 371 21.18 -20.08 12.17
CA ASP A 371 20.22 -20.11 11.06
C ASP A 371 20.17 -21.49 10.38
N LYS A 372 21.32 -22.09 10.10
CA LYS A 372 21.39 -23.44 9.51
C LYS A 372 20.77 -24.50 10.43
N ALA A 373 21.05 -24.46 11.72
CA ALA A 373 20.47 -25.39 12.68
C ALA A 373 18.94 -25.21 12.81
N ALA A 374 18.48 -23.96 12.88
CA ALA A 374 17.07 -23.64 12.92
C ALA A 374 16.32 -24.05 11.64
N GLN A 375 16.93 -23.86 10.45
CA GLN A 375 16.38 -24.31 9.17
C GLN A 375 16.17 -25.83 9.17
N ALA A 376 17.18 -26.62 9.54
CA ALA A 376 17.07 -28.08 9.58
C ALA A 376 15.97 -28.55 10.54
N ALA A 377 15.87 -27.91 11.72
CA ALA A 377 14.84 -28.24 12.70
C ALA A 377 13.42 -27.91 12.19
N LEU A 378 13.25 -26.81 11.46
CA LEU A 378 11.98 -26.40 10.86
C LEU A 378 11.61 -27.25 9.67
N ASP A 379 12.55 -27.58 8.79
CA ASP A 379 12.31 -28.41 7.60
C ASP A 379 11.77 -29.78 8.01
N GLU A 380 12.35 -30.40 9.03
CA GLU A 380 11.85 -31.68 9.58
C GLU A 380 10.47 -31.54 10.26
N ALA A 381 10.20 -30.42 10.93
CA ALA A 381 8.97 -30.25 11.70
C ALA A 381 7.76 -29.80 10.85
N LEU A 382 8.00 -29.14 9.71
CA LEU A 382 6.93 -28.59 8.87
C LEU A 382 6.34 -29.59 7.89
N ASP A 383 6.78 -30.83 7.85
CA ASP A 383 6.27 -31.83 6.92
C ASP A 383 4.82 -32.25 7.19
N THR A 384 4.34 -32.05 8.40
CA THR A 384 2.99 -32.47 8.80
C THR A 384 2.08 -31.36 9.27
N ARG A 385 2.56 -30.29 9.88
CA ARG A 385 1.77 -29.14 10.43
C ARG A 385 2.68 -27.92 10.71
N PRO A 386 2.15 -26.69 10.78
CA PRO A 386 0.79 -26.24 10.43
C PRO A 386 0.62 -26.01 8.92
N VAL A 387 -0.58 -26.25 8.41
CA VAL A 387 -0.91 -26.13 6.97
C VAL A 387 -0.55 -24.76 6.40
N GLY A 388 -0.80 -23.66 7.14
CA GLY A 388 -0.48 -22.31 6.69
C GLY A 388 1.02 -22.11 6.41
N MET A 389 1.90 -22.64 7.27
CA MET A 389 3.36 -22.57 7.04
C MET A 389 3.82 -23.47 5.91
N GLN A 390 3.21 -24.67 5.75
CA GLN A 390 3.48 -25.56 4.60
C GLN A 390 3.09 -24.87 3.30
N LEU A 391 1.89 -24.28 3.26
CA LEU A 391 1.41 -23.54 2.10
C LEU A 391 2.33 -22.36 1.78
N ALA A 392 2.71 -21.55 2.77
CA ALA A 392 3.60 -20.40 2.58
C ALA A 392 4.95 -20.84 1.99
N ARG A 393 5.55 -21.92 2.51
CA ARG A 393 6.80 -22.48 2.00
C ARG A 393 6.68 -22.98 0.57
N ALA A 394 5.67 -23.81 0.29
CA ALA A 394 5.45 -24.37 -1.02
C ALA A 394 5.11 -23.31 -2.07
N LEU A 395 4.23 -22.37 -1.71
CA LEU A 395 3.83 -21.27 -2.59
C LEU A 395 5.02 -20.42 -3.00
N VAL A 396 5.78 -19.90 -2.03
CA VAL A 396 6.93 -19.03 -2.33
C VAL A 396 8.00 -19.77 -3.15
N ALA A 397 8.23 -21.05 -2.84
CA ALA A 397 9.17 -21.89 -3.61
C ALA A 397 8.74 -22.10 -5.08
N ALA A 398 7.42 -22.11 -5.34
CA ALA A 398 6.86 -22.32 -6.67
C ALA A 398 6.76 -21.03 -7.52
N LEU A 399 6.98 -19.84 -6.94
CA LEU A 399 6.91 -18.59 -7.70
C LEU A 399 8.03 -18.50 -8.73
N ALA A 400 7.68 -18.14 -9.95
CA ALA A 400 8.65 -17.85 -11.00
C ALA A 400 9.31 -16.46 -10.78
N GLU A 401 10.48 -16.26 -11.36
CA GLU A 401 11.08 -14.93 -11.46
C GLU A 401 10.15 -13.96 -12.20
N GLY A 402 10.07 -12.71 -11.76
CA GLY A 402 9.14 -11.72 -12.29
C GLY A 402 7.72 -11.82 -11.71
N THR A 403 7.44 -12.79 -10.84
CA THR A 403 6.13 -12.85 -10.16
C THR A 403 6.01 -11.77 -9.09
N GLN A 404 4.81 -11.18 -8.98
CA GLN A 404 4.43 -10.35 -7.85
C GLN A 404 3.61 -11.16 -6.84
N LEU A 405 3.98 -11.11 -5.55
CA LEU A 405 3.27 -11.73 -4.43
C LEU A 405 2.61 -10.67 -3.56
N VAL A 406 1.28 -10.72 -3.43
CA VAL A 406 0.52 -9.85 -2.53
C VAL A 406 0.14 -10.63 -1.27
N LEU A 407 0.60 -10.18 -0.11
CA LEU A 407 0.37 -10.86 1.16
C LEU A 407 -0.72 -10.15 1.98
N GLY A 408 -1.76 -10.89 2.32
CA GLY A 408 -2.77 -10.46 3.25
C GLY A 408 -2.23 -10.35 4.68
N SER A 409 -2.77 -9.42 5.44
CA SER A 409 -2.52 -9.28 6.87
C SER A 409 -2.92 -10.55 7.65
N SER A 410 -2.69 -10.60 8.96
CA SER A 410 -2.95 -11.75 9.83
C SER A 410 -1.92 -12.89 9.68
N ASN A 411 -2.33 -14.17 9.62
CA ASN A 411 -1.44 -15.33 9.53
C ASN A 411 -0.68 -15.41 8.20
N PRO A 412 -1.26 -15.16 7.02
CA PRO A 412 -0.57 -15.36 5.74
C PRO A 412 0.80 -14.68 5.65
N VAL A 413 0.89 -13.39 5.97
CA VAL A 413 2.18 -12.69 5.93
C VAL A 413 3.16 -13.19 7.01
N ARG A 414 2.65 -13.68 8.15
CA ARG A 414 3.48 -14.25 9.23
C ARG A 414 3.98 -15.65 8.89
N ASP A 415 3.15 -16.47 8.27
CA ASP A 415 3.54 -17.81 7.84
C ASP A 415 4.65 -17.74 6.77
N VAL A 416 4.56 -16.78 5.84
CA VAL A 416 5.64 -16.51 4.90
C VAL A 416 6.91 -16.07 5.64
N ALA A 417 6.81 -15.14 6.61
CA ALA A 417 7.96 -14.68 7.38
C ALA A 417 8.63 -15.78 8.23
N LEU A 418 7.86 -16.79 8.66
CA LEU A 418 8.32 -17.84 9.56
C LEU A 418 8.80 -19.10 8.83
N ALA A 419 8.28 -19.38 7.62
CA ALA A 419 8.49 -20.66 6.95
C ALA A 419 9.08 -20.57 5.54
N ALA A 420 8.89 -19.46 4.82
CA ALA A 420 9.36 -19.35 3.45
C ALA A 420 10.79 -18.80 3.37
N ALA A 421 11.54 -19.25 2.38
CA ALA A 421 12.80 -18.63 2.00
C ALA A 421 12.53 -17.42 1.07
N PRO A 422 13.23 -16.30 1.22
CA PRO A 422 13.20 -15.23 0.22
C PRO A 422 13.51 -15.77 -1.17
N ARG A 423 12.84 -15.25 -2.20
CA ARG A 423 13.03 -15.66 -3.57
C ARG A 423 13.45 -14.47 -4.41
N ASP A 424 14.59 -14.60 -5.07
CA ASP A 424 15.09 -13.56 -5.97
C ASP A 424 14.15 -13.36 -7.16
N GLY A 425 14.02 -12.12 -7.62
CA GLY A 425 13.16 -11.75 -8.74
C GLY A 425 11.65 -11.74 -8.42
N VAL A 426 11.25 -12.00 -7.16
CA VAL A 426 9.85 -11.89 -6.71
C VAL A 426 9.64 -10.57 -5.98
N VAL A 427 8.65 -9.79 -6.42
CA VAL A 427 8.25 -8.56 -5.75
C VAL A 427 7.15 -8.84 -4.73
N VAL A 428 7.40 -8.58 -3.45
CA VAL A 428 6.41 -8.82 -2.38
C VAL A 428 5.75 -7.50 -1.98
N ARG A 429 4.41 -7.50 -1.95
CA ARG A 429 3.58 -6.37 -1.51
C ARG A 429 2.62 -6.79 -0.41
N SER A 430 2.23 -5.84 0.43
CA SER A 430 1.25 -6.07 1.49
C SER A 430 0.75 -4.73 2.01
N ASN A 431 -0.51 -4.65 2.39
CA ASN A 431 -1.08 -3.47 3.07
C ASN A 431 -0.56 -3.43 4.51
N ARG A 432 0.61 -2.80 4.70
CA ARG A 432 1.29 -2.71 6.01
C ARG A 432 1.32 -1.29 6.58
N GLY A 433 0.69 -0.33 5.93
CA GLY A 433 0.53 1.02 6.44
C GLY A 433 -0.23 1.04 7.76
N VAL A 434 -1.43 0.47 7.78
CA VAL A 434 -2.25 0.24 8.98
C VAL A 434 -2.61 -1.23 9.19
N ALA A 435 -2.20 -2.10 8.26
CA ALA A 435 -2.30 -3.56 8.36
C ALA A 435 -3.73 -4.11 8.53
N GLY A 436 -4.73 -3.45 7.94
CA GLY A 436 -6.10 -3.93 7.88
C GLY A 436 -6.23 -5.19 7.03
N ILE A 437 -7.37 -5.89 7.15
CA ILE A 437 -7.74 -7.01 6.27
C ILE A 437 -8.65 -6.53 5.12
N ASP A 438 -9.13 -5.30 5.21
CA ASP A 438 -9.97 -4.65 4.22
C ASP A 438 -9.21 -4.35 2.93
N GLY A 439 -9.90 -4.39 1.79
CA GLY A 439 -9.40 -4.00 0.48
C GLY A 439 -8.22 -4.81 -0.06
N THR A 440 -7.90 -5.98 0.52
CA THR A 440 -6.72 -6.74 0.11
C THR A 440 -6.87 -7.35 -1.28
N ILE A 441 -8.06 -7.86 -1.64
CA ILE A 441 -8.34 -8.36 -3.00
C ILE A 441 -8.24 -7.21 -4.00
N SER A 442 -8.86 -6.08 -3.69
CA SER A 442 -8.86 -4.88 -4.53
C SER A 442 -7.44 -4.35 -4.76
N THR A 443 -6.62 -4.33 -3.69
CA THR A 443 -5.19 -3.99 -3.82
C THR A 443 -4.46 -4.99 -4.72
N ALA A 444 -4.72 -6.30 -4.58
CA ALA A 444 -4.11 -7.33 -5.42
C ALA A 444 -4.50 -7.18 -6.90
N VAL A 445 -5.78 -6.90 -7.17
CA VAL A 445 -6.27 -6.62 -8.54
C VAL A 445 -5.57 -5.39 -9.12
N GLY A 446 -5.49 -4.28 -8.36
CA GLY A 446 -4.82 -3.06 -8.81
C GLY A 446 -3.33 -3.26 -9.05
N ALA A 447 -2.66 -3.94 -8.13
CA ALA A 447 -1.25 -4.26 -8.26
C ALA A 447 -0.96 -5.17 -9.47
N ALA A 448 -1.85 -6.14 -9.73
CA ALA A 448 -1.76 -7.02 -10.90
C ALA A 448 -1.98 -6.29 -12.22
N LEU A 449 -2.92 -5.34 -12.28
CA LEU A 449 -3.15 -4.50 -13.47
C LEU A 449 -1.96 -3.58 -13.80
N ALA A 450 -1.13 -3.28 -12.81
CA ALA A 450 0.05 -2.43 -12.94
C ALA A 450 1.37 -3.21 -13.03
N HIS A 451 1.30 -4.54 -13.16
CA HIS A 451 2.46 -5.44 -13.22
C HIS A 451 2.48 -6.23 -14.52
N ASP A 452 3.63 -6.29 -15.19
CA ASP A 452 3.77 -6.98 -16.48
C ASP A 452 3.87 -8.52 -16.35
N GLY A 453 4.07 -9.04 -15.13
CA GLY A 453 4.21 -10.47 -14.84
C GLY A 453 3.00 -11.05 -14.11
N PRO A 454 2.98 -12.36 -13.83
CA PRO A 454 1.93 -12.99 -13.06
C PRO A 454 1.88 -12.43 -11.63
N THR A 455 0.66 -12.33 -11.09
CA THR A 455 0.46 -11.91 -9.71
C THR A 455 -0.22 -13.03 -8.92
N VAL A 456 0.30 -13.28 -7.72
CA VAL A 456 -0.28 -14.23 -6.75
C VAL A 456 -0.61 -13.48 -5.48
N ALA A 457 -1.81 -13.69 -4.93
CA ALA A 457 -2.19 -13.16 -3.62
C ALA A 457 -2.37 -14.33 -2.63
N LEU A 458 -1.84 -14.22 -1.42
CA LEU A 458 -2.05 -15.18 -0.33
C LEU A 458 -2.82 -14.50 0.79
N LEU A 459 -4.04 -14.96 1.03
CA LEU A 459 -5.00 -14.37 1.97
C LEU A 459 -5.52 -15.42 2.96
N GLY A 460 -6.07 -14.97 4.11
CA GLY A 460 -6.98 -15.78 4.91
C GLY A 460 -8.43 -15.62 4.43
N ASP A 461 -9.28 -16.56 4.81
CA ASP A 461 -10.72 -16.60 4.50
C ASP A 461 -11.47 -15.33 4.95
N LEU A 462 -11.23 -14.84 6.18
CA LEU A 462 -11.86 -13.60 6.65
C LEU A 462 -11.41 -12.37 5.85
N THR A 463 -10.16 -12.33 5.40
CA THR A 463 -9.65 -11.29 4.51
C THR A 463 -10.33 -11.36 3.15
N PHE A 464 -10.51 -12.57 2.62
CA PHE A 464 -11.23 -12.81 1.38
C PHE A 464 -12.69 -12.36 1.48
N LEU A 465 -13.39 -12.78 2.54
CA LEU A 465 -14.80 -12.42 2.76
C LEU A 465 -14.99 -10.92 2.99
N HIS A 466 -14.01 -10.25 3.60
CA HIS A 466 -14.10 -8.82 3.90
C HIS A 466 -14.03 -7.95 2.62
N ASP A 467 -13.42 -8.42 1.54
CA ASP A 467 -13.21 -7.66 0.30
C ASP A 467 -13.71 -8.39 -0.96
N THR A 468 -14.71 -9.24 -0.83
CA THR A 468 -15.28 -10.00 -1.96
C THR A 468 -15.81 -9.10 -3.08
N THR A 469 -16.31 -7.89 -2.75
CA THR A 469 -16.76 -6.91 -3.74
C THR A 469 -15.63 -6.43 -4.66
N GLY A 470 -14.37 -6.60 -4.29
CA GLY A 470 -13.20 -6.40 -5.16
C GLY A 470 -13.16 -7.32 -6.39
N LEU A 471 -13.90 -8.45 -6.37
CA LEU A 471 -14.05 -9.35 -7.50
C LEU A 471 -15.21 -8.98 -8.44
N VAL A 472 -16.03 -7.99 -8.07
CA VAL A 472 -17.11 -7.49 -8.93
C VAL A 472 -16.51 -6.53 -9.97
N ILE A 473 -16.14 -7.09 -11.11
CA ILE A 473 -15.49 -6.38 -12.22
C ILE A 473 -16.43 -6.43 -13.41
N GLY A 474 -16.78 -5.26 -13.96
CA GLY A 474 -17.66 -5.13 -15.11
C GLY A 474 -17.15 -5.90 -16.35
N PRO A 475 -18.03 -6.19 -17.33
CA PRO A 475 -17.65 -6.95 -18.52
C PRO A 475 -16.65 -6.21 -19.42
N ASP A 476 -16.70 -4.88 -19.43
CA ASP A 476 -15.83 -4.03 -20.25
C ASP A 476 -14.55 -3.61 -19.52
N GLU A 477 -14.38 -4.06 -18.28
CA GLU A 477 -13.23 -3.72 -17.44
C GLU A 477 -12.06 -4.70 -17.63
N ALA A 478 -10.84 -4.18 -17.58
CA ALA A 478 -9.63 -4.98 -17.64
C ALA A 478 -9.56 -5.99 -16.47
N ARG A 479 -9.24 -7.24 -16.78
CA ARG A 479 -9.03 -8.34 -15.82
C ARG A 479 -7.58 -8.78 -15.86
N PRO A 480 -6.84 -8.71 -14.75
CA PRO A 480 -5.46 -9.17 -14.72
C PRO A 480 -5.34 -10.69 -14.59
N ASP A 481 -4.13 -11.19 -14.83
CA ASP A 481 -3.74 -12.55 -14.46
C ASP A 481 -3.39 -12.58 -12.98
N LEU A 482 -4.34 -13.06 -12.16
CA LEU A 482 -4.25 -13.05 -10.71
C LEU A 482 -4.72 -14.39 -10.11
N THR A 483 -3.82 -15.08 -9.44
CA THR A 483 -4.17 -16.26 -8.63
C THR A 483 -4.32 -15.84 -7.17
N ILE A 484 -5.52 -15.98 -6.60
CA ILE A 484 -5.81 -15.70 -5.19
C ILE A 484 -5.81 -17.01 -4.44
N VAL A 485 -4.79 -17.25 -3.62
CA VAL A 485 -4.70 -18.43 -2.74
C VAL A 485 -5.30 -18.07 -1.40
N VAL A 486 -6.36 -18.77 -1.00
CA VAL A 486 -7.08 -18.55 0.24
C VAL A 486 -6.75 -19.67 1.21
N LEU A 487 -6.08 -19.36 2.31
CA LEU A 487 -5.95 -20.24 3.47
C LEU A 487 -7.25 -20.17 4.26
N ASP A 488 -8.09 -21.20 4.13
CA ASP A 488 -9.40 -21.29 4.77
C ASP A 488 -9.33 -22.12 6.04
N ASP A 489 -9.21 -21.45 7.18
CA ASP A 489 -9.29 -22.05 8.52
C ASP A 489 -10.65 -21.79 9.20
N ARG A 490 -11.60 -21.26 8.42
CA ARG A 490 -12.98 -20.92 8.81
C ARG A 490 -13.08 -19.97 9.98
N GLY A 491 -12.21 -18.94 10.01
CA GLY A 491 -12.31 -17.92 11.03
C GLY A 491 -11.01 -17.21 11.39
N GLY A 492 -10.98 -16.67 12.60
CA GLY A 492 -9.89 -15.84 13.11
C GLY A 492 -8.71 -16.63 13.70
N GLY A 493 -8.04 -17.49 12.92
CA GLY A 493 -6.94 -18.34 13.38
C GLY A 493 -5.81 -17.60 14.10
N ILE A 494 -5.51 -16.36 13.71
CA ILE A 494 -4.46 -15.56 14.36
C ILE A 494 -4.73 -15.36 15.86
N PHE A 495 -5.98 -15.24 16.30
CA PHE A 495 -6.31 -14.97 17.69
C PHE A 495 -5.95 -16.13 18.63
N HIS A 496 -5.80 -17.37 18.11
CA HIS A 496 -5.24 -18.48 18.87
C HIS A 496 -3.80 -18.24 19.30
N LEU A 497 -3.03 -17.45 18.55
CA LEU A 497 -1.62 -17.12 18.82
C LEU A 497 -1.45 -15.91 19.74
N LEU A 498 -2.54 -15.18 20.02
CA LEU A 498 -2.57 -14.00 20.86
C LEU A 498 -3.12 -14.33 22.26
N GLU A 499 -3.11 -13.36 23.19
CA GLU A 499 -3.56 -13.52 24.56
C GLU A 499 -4.99 -14.09 24.64
N GLN A 500 -5.88 -13.64 23.74
CA GLN A 500 -7.27 -14.06 23.66
C GLN A 500 -7.45 -15.56 23.42
N GLY A 501 -6.47 -16.22 22.80
CA GLY A 501 -6.49 -17.66 22.55
C GLY A 501 -5.98 -18.48 23.73
N ALA A 502 -5.78 -17.90 24.92
CA ALA A 502 -5.39 -18.65 26.10
C ALA A 502 -6.57 -19.47 26.66
N PRO A 503 -6.31 -20.64 27.28
CA PRO A 503 -7.37 -21.56 27.73
C PRO A 503 -8.42 -20.95 28.64
N GLU A 504 -8.02 -19.97 29.47
CA GLU A 504 -8.92 -19.26 30.39
C GLU A 504 -10.00 -18.43 29.69
N HIS A 505 -9.82 -18.14 28.39
CA HIS A 505 -10.77 -17.37 27.57
C HIS A 505 -11.60 -18.25 26.61
N ALA A 506 -11.46 -19.58 26.69
CA ALA A 506 -12.06 -20.52 25.73
C ALA A 506 -13.59 -20.36 25.60
N ALA A 507 -14.29 -20.03 26.68
CA ALA A 507 -15.75 -19.88 26.66
C ALA A 507 -16.26 -18.76 25.74
N ALA A 508 -15.49 -17.67 25.58
CA ALA A 508 -15.85 -16.54 24.73
C ALA A 508 -15.17 -16.60 23.37
N PHE A 509 -14.11 -17.38 23.23
CA PHE A 509 -13.15 -17.29 22.12
C PHE A 509 -13.80 -17.49 20.74
N GLU A 510 -14.50 -18.59 20.54
CA GLU A 510 -15.05 -18.94 19.20
C GLU A 510 -16.05 -17.89 18.69
N ARG A 511 -16.93 -17.38 19.57
CA ARG A 511 -17.93 -16.40 19.16
C ARG A 511 -17.34 -15.01 18.94
N VAL A 512 -16.39 -14.58 19.77
CA VAL A 512 -15.92 -13.18 19.82
C VAL A 512 -14.69 -12.94 18.96
N PHE A 513 -13.78 -13.91 18.89
CA PHE A 513 -12.48 -13.81 18.21
C PHE A 513 -12.34 -14.82 17.07
N GLY A 514 -12.73 -16.08 17.30
CA GLY A 514 -12.72 -17.11 16.28
C GLY A 514 -13.66 -16.79 15.11
N THR A 515 -14.78 -16.13 15.40
CA THR A 515 -15.77 -15.68 14.41
C THR A 515 -15.99 -16.70 13.29
N PRO A 516 -16.38 -17.96 13.62
CA PRO A 516 -16.51 -19.03 12.64
C PRO A 516 -17.60 -18.69 11.63
N HIS A 517 -17.38 -19.07 10.38
CA HIS A 517 -18.35 -18.91 9.30
C HIS A 517 -18.59 -20.24 8.55
N THR A 518 -19.73 -20.28 7.84
CA THR A 518 -20.15 -21.41 7.02
C THR A 518 -20.28 -21.04 5.55
N VAL A 519 -19.62 -19.96 5.12
CA VAL A 519 -19.69 -19.50 3.73
C VAL A 519 -19.02 -20.51 2.81
N ASP A 520 -19.74 -20.90 1.77
CA ASP A 520 -19.19 -21.68 0.66
C ASP A 520 -18.46 -20.75 -0.31
N LEU A 521 -17.13 -20.77 -0.27
CA LEU A 521 -16.31 -19.89 -1.11
C LEU A 521 -16.41 -20.28 -2.59
N ALA A 522 -16.63 -21.56 -2.92
CA ALA A 522 -16.82 -22.01 -4.30
C ALA A 522 -18.13 -21.44 -4.88
N ALA A 523 -19.22 -21.51 -4.13
CA ALA A 523 -20.50 -20.92 -4.54
C ALA A 523 -20.41 -19.39 -4.67
N LEU A 524 -19.68 -18.72 -3.76
CA LEU A 524 -19.44 -17.28 -3.81
C LEU A 524 -18.65 -16.89 -5.06
N CYS A 525 -17.55 -17.59 -5.37
CA CYS A 525 -16.76 -17.38 -6.59
C CYS A 525 -17.59 -17.60 -7.85
N ALA A 526 -18.40 -18.66 -7.90
CA ALA A 526 -19.28 -18.94 -9.03
C ALA A 526 -20.29 -17.82 -9.26
N ALA A 527 -20.89 -17.26 -8.19
CA ALA A 527 -21.81 -16.11 -8.28
C ALA A 527 -21.14 -14.85 -8.84
N MET A 528 -19.83 -14.71 -8.68
CA MET A 528 -19.03 -13.59 -9.19
C MET A 528 -18.37 -13.89 -10.55
N GLY A 529 -18.59 -15.06 -11.13
CA GLY A 529 -17.97 -15.48 -12.39
C GLY A 529 -16.46 -15.68 -12.29
N VAL A 530 -15.95 -16.05 -11.11
CA VAL A 530 -14.53 -16.31 -10.83
C VAL A 530 -14.29 -17.82 -10.73
N ALA A 531 -13.27 -18.32 -11.41
CA ALA A 531 -12.87 -19.72 -11.34
C ALA A 531 -12.39 -20.07 -9.92
N HIS A 532 -12.84 -21.21 -9.42
CA HIS A 532 -12.46 -21.71 -8.09
C HIS A 532 -11.97 -23.15 -8.16
N THR A 533 -10.99 -23.50 -7.33
CA THR A 533 -10.51 -24.87 -7.15
C THR A 533 -10.00 -25.09 -5.72
N TYR A 534 -9.98 -26.36 -5.28
CA TYR A 534 -9.30 -26.75 -4.04
C TYR A 534 -7.90 -27.23 -4.36
N ALA A 535 -6.98 -27.03 -3.43
CA ALA A 535 -5.62 -27.55 -3.52
C ALA A 535 -5.09 -27.95 -2.13
N GLU A 536 -4.10 -28.84 -2.14
CA GLU A 536 -3.24 -29.10 -0.99
C GLU A 536 -1.98 -28.25 -1.09
N PRO A 537 -1.29 -27.94 0.02
CA PRO A 537 -0.01 -27.21 -0.03
C PRO A 537 1.01 -27.80 -1.01
N SER A 538 1.08 -29.13 -1.12
CA SER A 538 2.04 -29.84 -1.99
C SER A 538 1.76 -29.69 -3.49
N SER A 539 0.50 -29.44 -3.89
CA SER A 539 0.09 -29.28 -5.28
C SER A 539 -0.09 -27.81 -5.70
N ILE A 540 0.21 -26.85 -4.83
CA ILE A 540 -0.08 -25.43 -5.10
C ILE A 540 0.58 -24.92 -6.38
N ALA A 541 1.75 -25.44 -6.74
CA ALA A 541 2.48 -25.05 -7.95
C ALA A 541 1.68 -25.29 -9.25
N GLU A 542 0.83 -26.33 -9.28
CA GLU A 542 0.01 -26.70 -10.44
C GLU A 542 -1.10 -25.70 -10.73
N HIS A 543 -1.40 -24.83 -9.77
CA HIS A 543 -2.49 -23.85 -9.84
C HIS A 543 -2.01 -22.41 -10.14
N LEU A 544 -0.68 -22.20 -10.30
CA LEU A 544 -0.11 -20.89 -10.59
C LEU A 544 0.06 -20.66 -12.10
N GLY A 545 0.18 -19.38 -12.51
CA GLY A 545 0.51 -18.99 -13.88
C GLY A 545 -0.61 -19.18 -14.91
N HIS A 546 -1.84 -19.31 -14.48
CA HIS A 546 -2.99 -19.38 -15.39
C HIS A 546 -3.58 -18.00 -15.70
N PRO A 547 -4.13 -17.80 -16.90
CA PRO A 547 -4.71 -16.52 -17.27
C PRO A 547 -6.00 -16.19 -16.51
N GLY A 548 -6.27 -14.90 -16.34
CA GLY A 548 -7.44 -14.37 -15.67
C GLY A 548 -7.41 -14.50 -14.15
N ILE A 549 -8.51 -14.13 -13.50
CA ILE A 549 -8.63 -14.18 -12.03
C ILE A 549 -9.16 -15.56 -11.63
N ARG A 550 -8.49 -16.19 -10.67
CA ARG A 550 -8.92 -17.44 -10.06
C ARG A 550 -8.67 -17.48 -8.56
N VAL A 551 -9.45 -18.30 -7.88
CA VAL A 551 -9.31 -18.58 -6.46
C VAL A 551 -8.89 -20.02 -6.25
N VAL A 552 -7.85 -20.23 -5.45
CA VAL A 552 -7.36 -21.54 -5.02
C VAL A 552 -7.54 -21.63 -3.51
N GLN A 553 -8.46 -22.48 -3.06
CA GLN A 553 -8.77 -22.65 -1.64
C GLN A 553 -7.97 -23.82 -1.06
N VAL A 554 -7.22 -23.53 0.01
CA VAL A 554 -6.49 -24.52 0.80
C VAL A 554 -7.13 -24.58 2.18
N GLN A 555 -7.70 -25.73 2.52
CA GLN A 555 -8.35 -25.91 3.81
C GLN A 555 -7.33 -26.15 4.92
N ALA A 556 -7.59 -25.56 6.09
CA ALA A 556 -6.76 -25.69 7.26
C ALA A 556 -7.60 -25.81 8.53
N GLU A 557 -6.99 -26.32 9.58
CA GLU A 557 -7.56 -26.33 10.92
C GLU A 557 -6.87 -25.26 11.78
N ARG A 558 -7.65 -24.38 12.42
CA ARG A 558 -7.11 -23.38 13.37
C ARG A 558 -6.91 -23.91 14.78
N GLY A 559 -7.54 -25.05 15.09
CA GLY A 559 -7.37 -25.72 16.39
C GLY A 559 -5.92 -26.14 16.61
N GLY A 560 -5.39 -25.94 17.82
CA GLY A 560 -4.04 -26.37 18.16
C GLY A 560 -2.89 -25.49 17.65
N LEU A 561 -3.14 -24.40 16.90
CA LEU A 561 -2.10 -23.51 16.39
C LEU A 561 -1.13 -23.02 17.47
N ARG A 562 -1.64 -22.63 18.65
CA ARG A 562 -0.80 -22.19 19.78
C ARG A 562 0.19 -23.26 20.21
N ALA A 563 -0.28 -24.50 20.42
CA ALA A 563 0.56 -25.62 20.84
C ALA A 563 1.58 -25.97 19.74
N THR A 564 1.18 -25.97 18.49
CA THR A 564 2.07 -26.23 17.35
C THR A 564 3.18 -25.17 17.24
N HIS A 565 2.84 -23.88 17.33
CA HIS A 565 3.85 -22.82 17.32
C HIS A 565 4.79 -22.86 18.54
N ALA A 566 4.28 -23.24 19.72
CA ALA A 566 5.10 -23.44 20.90
C ALA A 566 6.10 -24.61 20.74
N ALA A 567 5.64 -25.72 20.17
CA ALA A 567 6.46 -26.89 19.87
C ALA A 567 7.56 -26.56 18.83
N LEU A 568 7.23 -25.85 17.76
CA LEU A 568 8.21 -25.39 16.75
C LEU A 568 9.27 -24.50 17.40
N ARG A 569 8.85 -23.54 18.24
CA ARG A 569 9.76 -22.65 18.96
C ARG A 569 10.71 -23.39 19.88
N ALA A 570 10.19 -24.36 20.64
CA ALA A 570 11.00 -25.21 21.53
C ALA A 570 12.01 -26.05 20.74
N ARG A 571 11.61 -26.60 19.60
CA ARG A 571 12.48 -27.38 18.71
C ARG A 571 13.61 -26.56 18.13
N VAL A 572 13.31 -25.36 17.62
CA VAL A 572 14.34 -24.43 17.13
C VAL A 572 15.31 -24.04 18.26
N ALA A 573 14.77 -23.70 19.43
CA ALA A 573 15.61 -23.34 20.58
C ALA A 573 16.57 -24.49 21.00
N ALA A 574 16.09 -25.73 20.98
CA ALA A 574 16.92 -26.90 21.26
C ALA A 574 18.02 -27.10 20.22
N ALA A 575 17.70 -26.93 18.92
CA ALA A 575 18.67 -27.10 17.84
C ALA A 575 19.78 -26.02 17.83
N VAL A 576 19.47 -24.82 18.33
CA VAL A 576 20.42 -23.69 18.37
C VAL A 576 21.26 -23.71 19.67
N ALA A 577 20.83 -24.41 20.71
CA ALA A 577 21.57 -24.53 21.96
C ALA A 577 22.73 -25.54 21.88
N THR A 578 22.72 -26.43 20.87
CA THR A 578 23.77 -27.41 20.59
C THR A 578 24.88 -26.83 19.72
#